data_31a11007a0845191ce05bc843f33206a
#
_entry.id   31a11007a0845191ce05bc843f33206a
#
_cell.length_a   1.000
_cell.length_b   1.000
_cell.length_c   1.000
_cell.angle_alpha   90.00
_cell.angle_beta   90.00
_cell.angle_gamma   90.00
#
_symmetry.space_group_name_H-M   'P 1'
#
loop_
_entity.id
_entity.type
_entity.pdbx_description
1 polymer ?
#
loop_
_entity_poly.entity_id
_entity_poly.type
_entity_poly.pdbx_seq_one_letter_code
_entity_poly.pdbx_strand_id
1 'polypeptide(L)'
;MRIKFFSILAAVALLGACETAPTGDSASSGAGTTTAKPAPTTSTAVKSVKAGSQEDLVVNVGDRVFFGFDQFSLSNDARSTLDKQAAWLKNNPGVTIRVEGHCDERGTREYNLALGERRANAAKDYLVTNGVNPERIVTISWGKEKPVANGSNEAAWRQNRRGVTRVI
;
A
#
# COMPACT_ATOMS: atom_id res chain seq x y z
N MET A 1 -7.70 44.58 17.03
CA MET A 1 -6.61 44.62 18.01
C MET A 1 -5.35 44.11 17.32
N ARG A 2 -4.40 45.00 17.11
CA ARG A 2 -3.18 44.77 16.31
C ARG A 2 -2.08 44.31 17.26
N ILE A 3 -1.43 43.18 16.98
CA ILE A 3 -0.19 42.83 17.68
C ILE A 3 0.88 42.46 16.64
N LYS A 4 2.00 43.11 16.84
CA LYS A 4 3.13 43.37 15.96
C LYS A 4 4.10 42.19 15.86
N PHE A 5 4.75 42.17 14.69
CA PHE A 5 5.99 41.46 14.33
C PHE A 5 7.10 41.55 15.38
N PHE A 6 7.84 40.46 15.57
CA PHE A 6 9.24 40.52 15.96
C PHE A 6 10.06 39.50 15.14
N SER A 7 10.85 40.06 14.25
CA SER A 7 11.98 39.41 13.59
C SER A 7 13.14 39.30 14.58
N ILE A 8 13.78 38.15 14.66
CA ILE A 8 15.15 38.05 15.17
C ILE A 8 15.93 37.16 14.20
N LEU A 9 16.87 37.83 13.54
CA LEU A 9 17.92 37.31 12.67
C LEU A 9 19.14 37.05 13.55
N ALA A 10 19.73 35.86 13.51
CA ALA A 10 21.06 35.64 14.01
C ALA A 10 21.80 34.62 13.16
N ALA A 11 22.72 35.16 12.38
CA ALA A 11 23.70 34.42 11.59
C ALA A 11 24.93 34.14 12.47
N VAL A 12 25.46 32.92 12.48
CA VAL A 12 26.84 32.64 12.87
C VAL A 12 27.44 31.63 11.90
N ALA A 13 28.42 32.09 11.16
CA ALA A 13 29.31 31.31 10.32
C ALA A 13 30.54 30.93 11.16
N LEU A 14 31.03 29.70 11.09
CA LEU A 14 32.39 29.33 11.45
C LEU A 14 32.92 28.24 10.52
N LEU A 15 33.96 28.64 9.79
CA LEU A 15 34.84 27.85 8.94
C LEU A 15 35.75 26.93 9.79
N GLY A 16 36.06 25.77 9.25
CA GLY A 16 37.11 24.91 9.79
C GLY A 16 37.56 23.91 8.71
N ALA A 17 38.55 24.33 7.93
CA ALA A 17 39.29 23.46 7.03
C ALA A 17 40.38 22.72 7.82
N CYS A 18 40.64 21.45 7.48
CA CYS A 18 41.92 20.81 7.62
C CYS A 18 42.09 19.71 6.58
N GLU A 19 42.95 20.02 5.68
CA GLU A 19 43.63 19.23 4.67
C GLU A 19 44.79 18.45 5.32
N THR A 20 45.00 17.18 4.97
CA THR A 20 46.35 16.57 4.92
C THR A 20 46.29 15.26 4.15
N ALA A 21 46.96 15.21 3.00
CA ALA A 21 47.54 14.01 2.41
C ALA A 21 48.99 13.86 2.91
N PRO A 22 49.57 12.65 2.91
CA PRO A 22 50.74 12.48 2.06
C PRO A 22 50.79 11.16 1.29
N THR A 23 51.41 11.30 0.13
CA THR A 23 52.02 10.34 -0.80
C THR A 23 52.93 9.32 -0.15
N GLY A 24 52.99 8.13 -0.80
CA GLY A 24 54.03 7.10 -0.58
C GLY A 24 53.95 6.00 -1.64
N ASP A 25 54.80 6.10 -2.64
CA ASP A 25 55.06 5.10 -3.68
C ASP A 25 55.54 3.75 -3.11
N SER A 26 55.19 2.65 -3.76
CA SER A 26 56.16 1.72 -4.36
C SER A 26 55.49 0.52 -5.02
N ALA A 27 55.94 0.28 -6.21
CA ALA A 27 55.62 -0.79 -7.14
C ALA A 27 55.91 -2.20 -6.57
N SER A 28 55.11 -3.20 -7.02
CA SER A 28 55.67 -4.45 -7.60
C SER A 28 54.57 -5.29 -8.26
N SER A 29 54.84 -5.64 -9.47
CA SER A 29 54.27 -6.57 -10.43
C SER A 29 53.78 -7.90 -9.85
N GLY A 30 52.61 -8.37 -10.39
CA GLY A 30 52.12 -9.73 -10.23
C GLY A 30 50.95 -9.96 -11.20
N ALA A 31 51.26 -10.42 -12.40
CA ALA A 31 50.27 -10.87 -13.36
C ALA A 31 49.58 -12.14 -12.86
N GLY A 32 48.27 -12.08 -12.72
CA GLY A 32 47.41 -13.22 -12.45
C GLY A 32 46.10 -13.04 -13.19
N THR A 33 46.06 -13.52 -14.43
CA THR A 33 44.86 -13.62 -15.25
C THR A 33 43.95 -14.68 -14.63
N THR A 34 42.97 -14.29 -13.85
CA THR A 34 41.84 -15.16 -13.50
C THR A 34 40.63 -14.73 -14.33
N THR A 35 40.40 -15.54 -15.35
CA THR A 35 39.16 -15.52 -16.14
C THR A 35 37.97 -15.72 -15.21
N ALA A 36 37.28 -14.65 -14.88
CA ALA A 36 36.02 -14.74 -14.18
C ALA A 36 34.97 -15.33 -15.13
N LYS A 37 34.61 -16.57 -14.89
CA LYS A 37 33.47 -17.27 -15.49
C LYS A 37 32.22 -16.43 -15.19
N PRO A 38 31.43 -16.04 -16.22
CA PRO A 38 30.18 -15.35 -15.97
C PRO A 38 29.28 -16.25 -15.13
N ALA A 39 28.87 -15.76 -13.97
CA ALA A 39 27.81 -16.40 -13.18
C ALA A 39 26.55 -16.50 -14.04
N PRO A 40 25.81 -17.62 -14.00
CA PRO A 40 24.55 -17.73 -14.71
C PRO A 40 23.58 -16.69 -14.12
N THR A 41 23.22 -15.71 -14.93
CA THR A 41 22.12 -14.82 -14.65
C THR A 41 20.86 -15.67 -14.58
N THR A 42 20.42 -16.01 -13.39
CA THR A 42 19.14 -16.66 -13.18
C THR A 42 18.08 -15.66 -13.61
N SER A 43 17.70 -15.70 -14.87
CA SER A 43 16.51 -15.04 -15.38
C SER A 43 15.34 -15.65 -14.63
N THR A 44 14.90 -14.99 -13.56
CA THR A 44 13.62 -15.28 -12.93
C THR A 44 12.58 -15.01 -14.00
N ALA A 45 12.05 -16.06 -14.59
CA ALA A 45 10.95 -15.97 -15.55
C ALA A 45 9.83 -15.21 -14.85
N VAL A 46 9.61 -13.97 -15.25
CA VAL A 46 8.47 -13.15 -14.80
C VAL A 46 7.25 -13.90 -15.31
N LYS A 47 6.57 -14.61 -14.39
CA LYS A 47 5.34 -15.32 -14.67
C LYS A 47 4.36 -14.27 -15.18
N SER A 48 3.98 -14.35 -16.45
CA SER A 48 3.07 -13.39 -17.05
C SER A 48 1.73 -13.47 -16.31
N VAL A 49 1.40 -12.42 -15.57
CA VAL A 49 0.16 -12.33 -14.80
C VAL A 49 -0.99 -12.19 -15.79
N LYS A 50 -1.98 -13.08 -15.71
CA LYS A 50 -3.15 -13.04 -16.57
C LYS A 50 -3.98 -11.78 -16.28
N ALA A 51 -4.22 -10.97 -17.30
CA ALA A 51 -5.07 -9.78 -17.17
C ALA A 51 -6.48 -10.15 -16.65
N GLY A 52 -7.00 -9.33 -15.74
CA GLY A 52 -8.31 -9.56 -15.11
C GLY A 52 -8.32 -10.62 -14.01
N SER A 53 -7.18 -11.19 -13.63
CA SER A 53 -7.08 -12.15 -12.54
C SER A 53 -6.94 -11.47 -11.17
N GLN A 54 -7.16 -12.24 -10.08
CA GLN A 54 -6.86 -11.77 -8.72
C GLN A 54 -5.39 -11.37 -8.54
N GLU A 55 -4.49 -12.11 -9.18
CA GLU A 55 -3.05 -11.83 -9.14
C GLU A 55 -2.72 -10.50 -9.82
N ASP A 56 -3.35 -10.22 -10.96
CA ASP A 56 -3.24 -8.94 -11.68
C ASP A 56 -3.73 -7.77 -10.81
N LEU A 57 -4.88 -7.92 -10.17
CA LEU A 57 -5.41 -6.92 -9.25
C LEU A 57 -4.45 -6.65 -8.08
N VAL A 58 -3.88 -7.69 -7.47
CA VAL A 58 -2.98 -7.57 -6.32
C VAL A 58 -1.67 -6.89 -6.70
N VAL A 59 -1.05 -7.32 -7.81
CA VAL A 59 0.31 -6.91 -8.18
C VAL A 59 0.33 -5.52 -8.83
N ASN A 60 -0.62 -5.25 -9.73
CA ASN A 60 -0.58 -4.06 -10.58
C ASN A 60 -1.46 -2.91 -10.09
N VAL A 61 -2.46 -3.18 -9.25
CA VAL A 61 -3.49 -2.21 -8.89
C VAL A 61 -3.53 -1.97 -7.38
N GLY A 62 -3.47 -3.05 -6.60
CA GLY A 62 -3.74 -3.09 -5.17
C GLY A 62 -5.17 -3.55 -4.88
N ASP A 63 -5.28 -4.60 -4.05
CA ASP A 63 -6.55 -5.26 -3.74
C ASP A 63 -7.22 -4.74 -2.47
N ARG A 64 -6.57 -3.83 -1.71
CA ARG A 64 -7.06 -3.44 -0.38
C ARG A 64 -6.97 -1.96 -0.10
N VAL A 65 -7.89 -1.51 0.75
CA VAL A 65 -7.93 -0.15 1.32
C VAL A 65 -8.02 -0.25 2.84
N PHE A 66 -7.50 0.76 3.54
CA PHE A 66 -7.45 0.77 5.00
C PHE A 66 -8.34 1.86 5.58
N PHE A 67 -8.79 1.60 6.82
CA PHE A 67 -9.70 2.49 7.54
C PHE A 67 -9.14 2.88 8.91
N GLY A 68 -9.55 4.05 9.39
CA GLY A 68 -9.29 4.48 10.76
C GLY A 68 -10.06 3.64 11.80
N PHE A 69 -9.73 3.86 13.07
CA PHE A 69 -10.46 3.26 14.17
C PHE A 69 -11.92 3.75 14.15
N ASP A 70 -12.84 2.82 14.21
CA ASP A 70 -14.29 3.07 14.19
C ASP A 70 -14.79 3.89 12.98
N GLN A 71 -14.02 3.90 11.88
CA GLN A 71 -14.34 4.64 10.67
C GLN A 71 -14.65 3.71 9.50
N PHE A 72 -15.54 4.18 8.63
CA PHE A 72 -15.86 3.61 7.32
C PHE A 72 -15.69 4.63 6.18
N SER A 73 -15.32 5.88 6.51
CA SER A 73 -15.01 6.91 5.51
C SER A 73 -13.70 6.59 4.80
N LEU A 74 -13.66 6.83 3.50
CA LEU A 74 -12.49 6.61 2.66
C LEU A 74 -11.48 7.76 2.79
N SER A 75 -10.25 7.44 3.15
CA SER A 75 -9.11 8.36 3.10
C SER A 75 -8.71 8.67 1.64
N ASN A 76 -7.85 9.67 1.43
CA ASN A 76 -7.33 9.99 0.10
C ASN A 76 -6.55 8.80 -0.51
N ASP A 77 -5.76 8.08 0.30
CA ASP A 77 -5.03 6.89 -0.15
C ASP A 77 -5.98 5.76 -0.56
N ALA A 78 -7.06 5.55 0.22
CA ALA A 78 -8.10 4.58 -0.10
C ALA A 78 -8.80 4.94 -1.42
N ARG A 79 -9.13 6.20 -1.63
CA ARG A 79 -9.74 6.69 -2.88
C ARG A 79 -8.80 6.50 -4.06
N SER A 80 -7.52 6.86 -3.93
CA SER A 80 -6.52 6.66 -4.99
C SER A 80 -6.38 5.18 -5.39
N THR A 81 -6.45 4.26 -4.43
CA THR A 81 -6.45 2.82 -4.72
C THR A 81 -7.73 2.39 -5.44
N LEU A 82 -8.89 2.86 -4.98
CA LEU A 82 -10.17 2.56 -5.62
C LEU A 82 -10.30 3.17 -7.02
N ASP A 83 -9.70 4.33 -7.30
CA ASP A 83 -9.62 4.91 -8.64
C ASP A 83 -8.91 3.97 -9.62
N LYS A 84 -7.77 3.40 -9.18
CA LYS A 84 -7.03 2.39 -9.97
C LYS A 84 -7.86 1.12 -10.15
N GLN A 85 -8.56 0.66 -9.12
CA GLN A 85 -9.46 -0.49 -9.21
C GLN A 85 -10.62 -0.24 -10.18
N ALA A 86 -11.23 0.96 -10.13
CA ALA A 86 -12.30 1.34 -11.05
C ALA A 86 -11.81 1.36 -12.51
N ALA A 87 -10.64 1.93 -12.77
CA ALA A 87 -10.02 1.92 -14.10
C ALA A 87 -9.73 0.49 -14.59
N TRP A 88 -9.17 -0.35 -13.69
CA TRP A 88 -8.89 -1.75 -14.00
C TRP A 88 -10.18 -2.54 -14.30
N LEU A 89 -11.25 -2.35 -13.53
CA LEU A 89 -12.55 -2.99 -13.76
C LEU A 89 -13.20 -2.56 -15.08
N LYS A 90 -13.00 -1.32 -15.52
CA LYS A 90 -13.46 -0.83 -16.84
C LYS A 90 -12.70 -1.50 -17.98
N ASN A 91 -11.39 -1.72 -17.80
CA ASN A 91 -10.55 -2.41 -18.78
C ASN A 91 -10.80 -3.92 -18.81
N ASN A 92 -11.46 -4.48 -17.78
CA ASN A 92 -11.79 -5.90 -17.67
C ASN A 92 -13.31 -6.09 -17.47
N PRO A 93 -14.14 -5.85 -18.49
CA PRO A 93 -15.60 -5.79 -18.36
C PRO A 93 -16.26 -7.11 -17.91
N GLY A 94 -15.63 -8.24 -18.18
CA GLY A 94 -16.12 -9.57 -17.78
C GLY A 94 -15.82 -9.94 -16.32
N VAL A 95 -15.06 -9.13 -15.58
CA VAL A 95 -14.69 -9.43 -14.20
C VAL A 95 -15.77 -8.99 -13.24
N THR A 96 -16.17 -9.89 -12.35
CA THR A 96 -17.04 -9.63 -11.20
C THR A 96 -16.19 -9.68 -9.92
N ILE A 97 -16.49 -8.81 -8.97
CA ILE A 97 -15.72 -8.69 -7.74
C ILE A 97 -16.61 -8.81 -6.49
N ARG A 98 -15.99 -9.23 -5.42
CA ARG A 98 -16.52 -9.15 -4.06
C ARG A 98 -15.67 -8.21 -3.25
N VAL A 99 -16.30 -7.24 -2.59
CA VAL A 99 -15.65 -6.34 -1.64
C VAL A 99 -15.92 -6.86 -0.23
N GLU A 100 -14.85 -7.21 0.47
CA GLU A 100 -14.88 -7.79 1.81
C GLU A 100 -14.53 -6.72 2.85
N GLY A 101 -15.41 -6.49 3.84
CA GLY A 101 -15.16 -5.55 4.94
C GLY A 101 -14.66 -6.27 6.20
N HIS A 102 -13.59 -5.74 6.78
CA HIS A 102 -12.93 -6.30 7.97
C HIS A 102 -12.70 -5.24 9.04
N CYS A 103 -12.64 -5.70 10.27
CA CYS A 103 -12.41 -4.90 11.47
C CYS A 103 -11.26 -5.47 12.31
N ASP A 104 -10.76 -4.68 13.25
CA ASP A 104 -9.90 -5.17 14.31
C ASP A 104 -10.71 -5.91 15.39
N GLU A 105 -10.03 -6.49 16.37
CA GLU A 105 -10.63 -7.36 17.39
C GLU A 105 -11.52 -6.62 18.40
N ARG A 106 -11.40 -5.30 18.52
CA ARG A 106 -12.08 -4.49 19.54
C ARG A 106 -13.57 -4.37 19.27
N GLY A 107 -14.38 -4.39 20.32
CA GLY A 107 -15.85 -4.32 20.24
C GLY A 107 -16.54 -5.67 20.07
N THR A 108 -17.87 -5.66 20.04
CA THR A 108 -18.67 -6.87 19.90
C THR A 108 -18.61 -7.42 18.48
N ARG A 109 -19.02 -8.68 18.31
CA ARG A 109 -19.08 -9.35 17.03
C ARG A 109 -20.09 -8.68 16.10
N GLU A 110 -21.25 -8.41 16.62
CA GLU A 110 -22.38 -7.78 15.90
C GLU A 110 -22.03 -6.38 15.42
N TYR A 111 -21.42 -5.59 16.30
CA TYR A 111 -20.94 -4.24 15.94
C TYR A 111 -19.92 -4.27 14.80
N ASN A 112 -18.92 -5.15 14.91
CA ASN A 112 -17.89 -5.28 13.89
C ASN A 112 -18.42 -5.83 12.57
N LEU A 113 -19.43 -6.69 12.61
CA LEU A 113 -20.10 -7.16 11.40
C LEU A 113 -20.78 -5.98 10.67
N ALA A 114 -21.52 -5.16 11.39
CA ALA A 114 -22.16 -3.97 10.83
C ALA A 114 -21.14 -2.92 10.37
N LEU A 115 -20.02 -2.71 11.09
CA LEU A 115 -18.96 -1.79 10.68
C LEU A 115 -18.23 -2.30 9.43
N GLY A 116 -17.95 -3.59 9.34
CA GLY A 116 -17.35 -4.21 8.16
C GLY A 116 -18.25 -4.08 6.93
N GLU A 117 -19.56 -4.23 7.09
CA GLU A 117 -20.52 -4.01 6.02
C GLU A 117 -20.50 -2.55 5.51
N ARG A 118 -20.51 -1.57 6.43
CA ARG A 118 -20.40 -0.15 6.06
C ARG A 118 -19.11 0.14 5.30
N ARG A 119 -17.98 -0.48 5.66
CA ARG A 119 -16.70 -0.36 4.95
C ARG A 119 -16.75 -0.95 3.55
N ALA A 120 -17.32 -2.14 3.40
CA ALA A 120 -17.50 -2.77 2.11
C ALA A 120 -18.41 -1.94 1.19
N ASN A 121 -19.52 -1.44 1.73
CA ASN A 121 -20.44 -0.59 0.96
C ASN A 121 -19.81 0.75 0.59
N ALA A 122 -19.05 1.41 1.47
CA ALA A 122 -18.34 2.64 1.13
C ALA A 122 -17.37 2.46 -0.05
N ALA A 123 -16.65 1.34 -0.11
CA ALA A 123 -15.79 1.02 -1.25
C ALA A 123 -16.61 0.70 -2.51
N LYS A 124 -17.69 -0.07 -2.42
CA LYS A 124 -18.61 -0.33 -3.53
C LYS A 124 -19.20 0.95 -4.09
N ASP A 125 -19.76 1.81 -3.24
CA ASP A 125 -20.39 3.07 -3.65
C ASP A 125 -19.41 3.98 -4.39
N TYR A 126 -18.16 4.02 -3.92
CA TYR A 126 -17.10 4.76 -4.59
C TYR A 126 -16.77 4.19 -5.97
N LEU A 127 -16.66 2.87 -6.12
CA LEU A 127 -16.44 2.21 -7.41
C LEU A 127 -17.61 2.48 -8.38
N VAL A 128 -18.85 2.42 -7.90
CA VAL A 128 -20.05 2.71 -8.71
C VAL A 128 -20.07 4.18 -9.14
N THR A 129 -19.75 5.12 -8.25
CA THR A 129 -19.63 6.55 -8.58
C THR A 129 -18.57 6.79 -9.67
N ASN A 130 -17.52 5.96 -9.68
CA ASN A 130 -16.47 5.97 -10.71
C ASN A 130 -16.85 5.16 -11.96
N GLY A 131 -18.12 4.76 -12.12
CA GLY A 131 -18.66 4.19 -13.36
C GLY A 131 -18.52 2.67 -13.48
N VAL A 132 -18.29 1.94 -12.39
CA VAL A 132 -18.37 0.47 -12.38
C VAL A 132 -19.83 0.04 -12.20
N ASN A 133 -20.30 -0.92 -13.03
CA ASN A 133 -21.68 -1.43 -12.92
C ASN A 133 -21.89 -2.09 -11.54
N PRO A 134 -22.90 -1.66 -10.75
CA PRO A 134 -23.18 -2.20 -9.41
C PRO A 134 -23.49 -3.70 -9.39
N GLU A 135 -24.00 -4.28 -10.48
CA GLU A 135 -24.28 -5.73 -10.60
C GLU A 135 -22.99 -6.58 -10.59
N ARG A 136 -21.85 -5.97 -10.90
CA ARG A 136 -20.55 -6.62 -10.85
C ARG A 136 -19.88 -6.59 -9.49
N ILE A 137 -20.53 -5.98 -8.48
CA ILE A 137 -19.93 -5.76 -7.15
C ILE A 137 -20.83 -6.34 -6.07
N VAL A 138 -20.36 -7.41 -5.44
CA VAL A 138 -20.99 -8.01 -4.26
C VAL A 138 -20.25 -7.55 -3.02
N THR A 139 -20.95 -7.26 -1.93
CA THR A 139 -20.34 -6.91 -0.64
C THR A 139 -20.54 -8.01 0.38
N ILE A 140 -19.56 -8.21 1.26
CA ILE A 140 -19.66 -9.10 2.43
C ILE A 140 -18.88 -8.51 3.60
N SER A 141 -19.39 -8.68 4.80
CA SER A 141 -18.67 -8.36 6.03
C SER A 141 -18.17 -9.62 6.71
N TRP A 142 -16.91 -9.62 7.05
CA TRP A 142 -16.30 -10.60 7.94
C TRP A 142 -16.18 -10.06 9.38
N GLY A 143 -16.51 -8.79 9.61
CA GLY A 143 -16.30 -8.17 10.89
C GLY A 143 -14.87 -8.41 11.40
N LYS A 144 -14.70 -8.94 12.60
CA LYS A 144 -13.40 -9.28 13.20
C LYS A 144 -12.97 -10.74 13.04
N GLU A 145 -13.75 -11.55 12.32
CA GLU A 145 -13.58 -13.01 12.27
C GLU A 145 -12.40 -13.47 11.38
N LYS A 146 -11.88 -12.60 10.52
CA LYS A 146 -10.76 -12.93 9.61
C LYS A 146 -9.62 -11.92 9.74
N PRO A 147 -8.86 -11.93 10.84
CA PRO A 147 -7.68 -11.09 10.99
C PRO A 147 -6.58 -11.53 10.00
N VAL A 148 -5.78 -10.57 9.51
CA VAL A 148 -4.56 -10.83 8.72
C VAL A 148 -3.30 -10.62 9.55
N ALA A 149 -3.40 -9.86 10.64
CA ALA A 149 -2.32 -9.64 11.58
C ALA A 149 -2.80 -10.02 12.98
N ASN A 150 -2.05 -10.86 13.65
CA ASN A 150 -2.28 -11.23 15.02
C ASN A 150 -1.60 -10.25 15.97
N GLY A 151 -2.21 -10.04 17.13
CA GLY A 151 -1.69 -9.18 18.19
C GLY A 151 -2.63 -8.05 18.56
N SER A 152 -2.66 -7.73 19.85
CA SER A 152 -3.50 -6.68 20.45
C SER A 152 -2.72 -5.37 20.54
N ASN A 153 -2.34 -4.84 19.37
CA ASN A 153 -1.60 -3.57 19.25
C ASN A 153 -2.01 -2.82 17.98
N GLU A 154 -1.71 -1.53 17.95
CA GLU A 154 -2.13 -0.66 16.83
C GLU A 154 -1.53 -1.09 15.47
N ALA A 155 -0.36 -1.70 15.44
CA ALA A 155 0.25 -2.18 14.20
C ALA A 155 -0.59 -3.32 13.57
N ALA A 156 -1.06 -4.28 14.38
CA ALA A 156 -1.95 -5.36 13.95
C ALA A 156 -3.36 -4.81 13.63
N TRP A 157 -3.93 -3.99 14.50
CA TRP A 157 -5.26 -3.42 14.32
C TRP A 157 -5.38 -2.63 13.03
N ARG A 158 -4.39 -1.81 12.69
CA ARG A 158 -4.38 -1.03 11.46
C ARG A 158 -4.42 -1.90 10.20
N GLN A 159 -3.77 -3.06 10.21
CA GLN A 159 -3.82 -4.01 9.10
C GLN A 159 -5.18 -4.73 9.02
N ASN A 160 -5.82 -4.95 10.15
CA ASN A 160 -7.10 -5.64 10.23
C ASN A 160 -8.26 -4.72 9.79
N ARG A 161 -8.19 -3.41 10.03
CA ARG A 161 -9.19 -2.43 9.59
C ARG A 161 -9.06 -2.17 8.08
N ARG A 162 -9.63 -3.04 7.26
CA ARG A 162 -9.46 -2.99 5.81
C ARG A 162 -10.71 -3.37 5.02
N GLY A 163 -10.76 -2.93 3.78
CA GLY A 163 -11.63 -3.47 2.74
C GLY A 163 -10.77 -4.21 1.72
N VAL A 164 -11.19 -5.39 1.28
CA VAL A 164 -10.44 -6.22 0.31
C VAL A 164 -11.31 -6.50 -0.90
N THR A 165 -10.78 -6.24 -2.08
CA THR A 165 -11.43 -6.55 -3.36
C THR A 165 -10.95 -7.90 -3.86
N ARG A 166 -11.89 -8.81 -4.13
CA ARG A 166 -11.64 -10.15 -4.64
C ARG A 166 -12.35 -10.38 -5.96
N VAL A 167 -11.64 -10.94 -6.92
CA VAL A 167 -12.22 -11.45 -8.18
C VAL A 167 -12.99 -12.73 -7.88
N ILE A 168 -14.20 -12.88 -8.43
CA ILE A 168 -15.09 -14.05 -8.28
C ILE A 168 -15.60 -14.56 -9.62
#